data_a945cc38906641b0cc3574ac56313f65
#
_entry.id   a945cc38906641b0cc3574ac56313f65
#
_cell.length_a   1.000
_cell.length_b   1.000
_cell.length_c   1.000
_cell.angle_alpha   90.00
_cell.angle_beta   90.00
_cell.angle_gamma   90.00
#
_symmetry.space_group_name_H-M   'P 1'
#
loop_
_entity.id
_entity.type
_entity.pdbx_description
1 polymer ?
#
loop_
_entity_poly.entity_id
_entity_poly.type
_entity_poly.pdbx_seq_one_letter_code
_entity_poly.pdbx_strand_id
1 'polypeptide(L)'
;MLRLNIGLKMKKKSVAFNAILNMLRMMLTVIVPLITFPYTSRIFLVEGNGHLSFAATITQIFTLFASLGIYTYGVREGAKVRYDKSKFTTLAQELIAINMLSTVITYIVFIICVFYIPKMKEYKCMLLIYGVTIGFTALGLDWIYGAYEEYTYITIRQIICQVFTILAMIILIHDKSDLYLWAAISVFSSVGANIFNFFNAKKYIYSYWPLRRKKLQIVRHIKPILILFATQLATKIYSNLDIVLLGFWTSDYYIGLYNASIKINSILITCFTAMNPVFIPKIVGYIKKNQYTDFLDFFSKILRIMIGIGLPIVTGLEMLSSNILCIIAGKPY
;
A
#
# COMPACT_ATOMS: atom_id res chain seq x y z
N MET A 1 25.22 -26.34 27.36
CA MET A 1 24.15 -25.31 27.40
C MET A 1 24.78 -23.95 27.33
N LEU A 2 25.13 -23.48 26.14
CA LEU A 2 25.70 -22.14 25.91
C LEU A 2 24.53 -21.22 25.53
N ARG A 3 24.08 -20.34 26.45
CA ARG A 3 23.23 -19.21 26.17
C ARG A 3 24.04 -18.18 25.40
N LEU A 4 23.99 -18.19 24.09
CA LEU A 4 24.41 -17.08 23.26
C LEU A 4 23.37 -15.95 23.45
N ASN A 5 23.64 -15.09 24.41
CA ASN A 5 22.98 -13.80 24.59
C ASN A 5 23.50 -12.86 23.46
N ILE A 6 22.99 -13.05 22.25
CA ILE A 6 23.15 -12.05 21.20
C ILE A 6 22.14 -10.93 21.51
N GLY A 7 22.51 -10.07 22.46
CA GLY A 7 21.83 -8.81 22.67
C GLY A 7 21.96 -7.98 21.40
N LEU A 8 20.92 -7.96 20.59
CA LEU A 8 20.78 -6.98 19.51
C LEU A 8 20.91 -5.59 20.15
N LYS A 9 22.11 -5.00 20.12
CA LYS A 9 22.33 -3.59 20.44
C LYS A 9 21.53 -2.79 19.41
N MET A 10 20.27 -2.53 19.72
CA MET A 10 19.46 -1.61 18.92
C MET A 10 20.06 -0.22 19.08
N LYS A 11 20.83 0.24 18.08
CA LYS A 11 21.18 1.65 17.96
C LYS A 11 19.85 2.42 17.94
N LYS A 12 19.61 3.25 18.95
CA LYS A 12 18.48 4.20 18.95
C LYS A 12 18.65 5.11 17.74
N LYS A 13 17.98 4.77 16.64
CA LYS A 13 17.90 5.66 15.48
C LYS A 13 17.09 6.89 15.90
N SER A 14 17.53 8.07 15.50
CA SER A 14 16.81 9.32 15.79
C SER A 14 15.36 9.22 15.26
N VAL A 15 14.39 9.61 16.08
CA VAL A 15 12.97 9.66 15.68
C VAL A 15 12.82 10.55 14.44
N ALA A 16 13.57 11.66 14.38
CA ALA A 16 13.59 12.55 13.22
C ALA A 16 14.09 11.83 11.94
N PHE A 17 15.15 11.03 12.06
CA PHE A 17 15.67 10.26 10.92
C PHE A 17 14.65 9.24 10.39
N ASN A 18 13.97 8.52 11.28
CA ASN A 18 12.92 7.58 10.91
C ASN A 18 11.71 8.29 10.27
N ALA A 19 11.35 9.49 10.75
CA ALA A 19 10.31 10.30 10.16
C ALA A 19 10.66 10.74 8.73
N ILE A 20 11.89 11.21 8.50
CA ILE A 20 12.38 11.59 7.17
C ILE A 20 12.35 10.39 6.21
N LEU A 21 12.81 9.22 6.63
CA LEU A 21 12.76 8.01 5.81
C LEU A 21 11.33 7.60 5.45
N ASN A 22 10.41 7.73 6.39
CA ASN A 22 9.00 7.44 6.13
C ASN A 22 8.38 8.47 5.17
N MET A 23 8.74 9.74 5.28
CA MET A 23 8.34 10.79 4.32
C MET A 23 8.90 10.49 2.93
N LEU A 24 10.18 10.15 2.79
CA LEU A 24 10.78 9.74 1.53
C LEU A 24 10.04 8.54 0.92
N ARG A 25 9.72 7.55 1.73
CA ARG A 25 8.93 6.39 1.29
C ARG A 25 7.56 6.82 0.75
N MET A 26 6.85 7.71 1.45
CA MET A 26 5.56 8.24 0.99
C MET A 26 5.70 9.02 -0.32
N MET A 27 6.70 9.87 -0.45
CA MET A 27 6.96 10.61 -1.68
C MET A 27 7.20 9.68 -2.88
N LEU A 28 7.93 8.58 -2.69
CA LEU A 28 8.17 7.61 -3.75
C LEU A 28 6.89 6.96 -4.27
N THR A 29 5.87 6.76 -3.42
CA THR A 29 4.57 6.22 -3.86
C THR A 29 3.81 7.15 -4.81
N VAL A 30 4.19 8.42 -4.84
CA VAL A 30 3.63 9.45 -5.74
C VAL A 30 4.53 9.69 -6.95
N ILE A 31 5.83 9.83 -6.72
CA ILE A 31 6.80 10.15 -7.78
C ILE A 31 6.84 9.06 -8.85
N VAL A 32 6.81 7.78 -8.44
CA VAL A 32 6.91 6.67 -9.41
C VAL A 32 5.68 6.61 -10.33
N PRO A 33 4.43 6.64 -9.85
CA PRO A 33 3.27 6.76 -10.74
C PRO A 33 3.29 8.02 -11.62
N LEU A 34 3.84 9.13 -11.11
CA LEU A 34 3.94 10.38 -11.86
C LEU A 34 4.93 10.28 -13.04
N ILE A 35 5.91 9.42 -12.95
CA ILE A 35 6.85 9.11 -14.04
C ILE A 35 6.28 8.01 -14.94
N THR A 36 5.75 6.95 -14.35
CA THR A 36 5.33 5.78 -15.12
C THR A 36 4.01 6.00 -15.85
N PHE A 37 3.08 6.76 -15.28
CA PHE A 37 1.78 6.97 -15.90
C PHE A 37 1.83 7.77 -17.20
N PRO A 38 2.57 8.90 -17.32
CA PRO A 38 2.71 9.60 -18.60
C PRO A 38 3.31 8.75 -19.71
N TYR A 39 4.23 7.86 -19.38
CA TYR A 39 4.84 6.94 -20.33
C TYR A 39 3.83 5.89 -20.78
N THR A 40 3.22 5.18 -19.84
CA THR A 40 2.30 4.07 -20.13
C THR A 40 1.00 4.54 -20.78
N SER A 41 0.52 5.75 -20.45
CA SER A 41 -0.71 6.31 -21.02
C SER A 41 -0.57 6.62 -22.52
N ARG A 42 0.63 7.01 -22.95
CA ARG A 42 0.90 7.27 -24.37
C ARG A 42 1.03 5.98 -25.20
N ILE A 43 1.50 4.88 -24.58
CA ILE A 43 1.65 3.59 -25.25
C ILE A 43 0.33 2.83 -25.27
N PHE A 44 -0.28 2.63 -24.11
CA PHE A 44 -1.48 1.79 -23.96
C PHE A 44 -2.79 2.53 -24.24
N LEU A 45 -2.73 3.85 -24.40
CA LEU A 45 -3.88 4.73 -24.59
C LEU A 45 -4.92 4.59 -23.47
N VAL A 46 -6.09 5.18 -23.67
CA VAL A 46 -7.16 5.23 -22.65
C VAL A 46 -7.66 3.82 -22.30
N GLU A 47 -7.98 3.02 -23.29
CA GLU A 47 -8.55 1.67 -23.12
C GLU A 47 -7.59 0.72 -22.38
N GLY A 48 -6.31 0.67 -22.81
CA GLY A 48 -5.32 -0.20 -22.15
C GLY A 48 -5.09 0.17 -20.68
N ASN A 49 -5.07 1.48 -20.35
CA ASN A 49 -4.99 1.93 -18.97
C ASN A 49 -6.26 1.63 -18.18
N GLY A 50 -7.44 1.68 -18.83
CA GLY A 50 -8.71 1.25 -18.23
C GLY A 50 -8.65 -0.23 -17.86
N HIS A 51 -8.22 -1.07 -18.80
CA HIS A 51 -8.06 -2.51 -18.60
C HIS A 51 -7.14 -2.85 -17.42
N LEU A 52 -5.97 -2.22 -17.35
CA LEU A 52 -5.03 -2.36 -16.22
C LEU A 52 -5.64 -1.91 -14.90
N SER A 53 -6.33 -0.75 -14.91
CA SER A 53 -6.88 -0.15 -13.69
C SER A 53 -7.99 -0.96 -13.09
N PHE A 54 -8.89 -1.49 -13.90
CA PHE A 54 -9.96 -2.37 -13.43
C PHE A 54 -9.39 -3.63 -12.77
N ALA A 55 -8.49 -4.35 -13.48
CA ALA A 55 -7.90 -5.57 -12.96
C ALA A 55 -7.09 -5.33 -11.67
N ALA A 56 -6.30 -4.26 -11.64
CA ALA A 56 -5.53 -3.88 -10.45
C ALA A 56 -6.45 -3.54 -9.27
N THR A 57 -7.54 -2.80 -9.51
CA THR A 57 -8.49 -2.39 -8.45
C THR A 57 -9.24 -3.58 -7.87
N ILE A 58 -9.76 -4.47 -8.71
CA ILE A 58 -10.40 -5.72 -8.27
C ILE A 58 -9.41 -6.52 -7.40
N THR A 59 -8.20 -6.73 -7.88
CA THR A 59 -7.19 -7.50 -7.14
C THR A 59 -6.79 -6.83 -5.83
N GLN A 60 -6.72 -5.50 -5.76
CA GLN A 60 -6.45 -4.77 -4.52
C GLN A 60 -7.52 -4.99 -3.45
N ILE A 61 -8.79 -5.12 -3.84
CA ILE A 61 -9.88 -5.43 -2.90
C ILE A 61 -9.66 -6.84 -2.32
N PHE A 62 -9.39 -7.83 -3.15
CA PHE A 62 -9.07 -9.18 -2.67
C PHE A 62 -7.80 -9.19 -1.80
N THR A 63 -6.77 -8.44 -2.17
CA THR A 63 -5.54 -8.31 -1.36
C THR A 63 -5.82 -7.73 0.03
N LEU A 64 -6.78 -6.82 0.15
CA LEU A 64 -7.22 -6.28 1.43
C LEU A 64 -7.86 -7.37 2.31
N PHE A 65 -8.71 -8.23 1.75
CA PHE A 65 -9.28 -9.38 2.46
C PHE A 65 -8.19 -10.39 2.88
N ALA A 66 -7.19 -10.62 2.04
CA ALA A 66 -6.06 -11.49 2.38
C ALA A 66 -5.24 -10.92 3.54
N SER A 67 -4.98 -9.61 3.56
CA SER A 67 -4.16 -8.94 4.57
C SER A 67 -4.86 -8.71 5.90
N LEU A 68 -6.19 -8.66 5.95
CA LEU A 68 -7.04 -8.45 7.14
C LEU A 68 -6.61 -7.30 8.08
N GLY A 69 -5.81 -6.35 7.61
CA GLY A 69 -5.27 -5.29 8.48
C GLY A 69 -4.19 -5.73 9.46
N ILE A 70 -3.60 -6.91 9.26
CA ILE A 70 -2.56 -7.51 10.10
C ILE A 70 -1.35 -6.59 10.23
N TYR A 71 -1.03 -5.78 9.20
CA TYR A 71 0.07 -4.83 9.28
C TYR A 71 -0.05 -3.89 10.48
N THR A 72 -1.16 -3.17 10.60
CA THR A 72 -1.39 -2.20 11.68
C THR A 72 -1.44 -2.87 13.06
N TYR A 73 -2.11 -4.01 13.14
CA TYR A 73 -2.19 -4.79 14.37
C TYR A 73 -0.82 -5.35 14.78
N GLY A 74 -0.11 -5.94 13.85
CA GLY A 74 1.21 -6.55 14.07
C GLY A 74 2.28 -5.53 14.48
N VAL A 75 2.30 -4.33 13.87
CA VAL A 75 3.18 -3.25 14.32
C VAL A 75 2.89 -2.85 15.75
N ARG A 76 1.61 -2.66 16.10
CA ARG A 76 1.19 -2.24 17.44
C ARG A 76 1.51 -3.27 18.52
N GLU A 77 1.13 -4.52 18.32
CA GLU A 77 1.37 -5.59 19.31
C GLU A 77 2.82 -6.06 19.29
N GLY A 78 3.46 -6.10 18.11
CA GLY A 78 4.87 -6.44 17.97
C GLY A 78 5.79 -5.46 18.70
N ALA A 79 5.51 -4.16 18.64
CA ALA A 79 6.28 -3.14 19.37
C ALA A 79 6.28 -3.36 20.89
N LYS A 80 5.19 -3.91 21.46
CA LYS A 80 5.10 -4.21 22.91
C LYS A 80 6.03 -5.33 23.34
N VAL A 81 6.28 -6.29 22.46
CA VAL A 81 7.03 -7.53 22.76
C VAL A 81 8.39 -7.63 22.04
N ARG A 82 8.79 -6.61 21.30
CA ARG A 82 10.00 -6.64 20.44
C ARG A 82 11.31 -6.92 21.17
N TYR A 83 11.38 -6.66 22.47
CA TYR A 83 12.56 -6.91 23.29
C TYR A 83 12.67 -8.36 23.76
N ASP A 84 11.59 -9.13 23.69
CA ASP A 84 11.55 -10.56 24.00
C ASP A 84 11.36 -11.37 22.72
N LYS A 85 12.47 -11.86 22.15
CA LYS A 85 12.44 -12.59 20.88
C LYS A 85 11.55 -13.84 20.92
N SER A 86 11.39 -14.48 22.10
CA SER A 86 10.52 -15.67 22.24
C SER A 86 9.05 -15.29 22.12
N LYS A 87 8.61 -14.24 22.85
CA LYS A 87 7.23 -13.74 22.77
C LYS A 87 6.93 -13.17 21.40
N PHE A 88 7.89 -12.43 20.82
CA PHE A 88 7.76 -11.90 19.46
C PHE A 88 7.60 -13.02 18.42
N THR A 89 8.38 -14.10 18.54
CA THR A 89 8.26 -15.27 17.65
C THR A 89 6.89 -15.91 17.77
N THR A 90 6.36 -16.08 19.00
CA THR A 90 5.02 -16.66 19.21
C THR A 90 3.95 -15.78 18.55
N LEU A 91 3.99 -14.45 18.77
CA LEU A 91 3.09 -13.49 18.11
C LEU A 91 3.21 -13.58 16.58
N ALA A 92 4.44 -13.65 16.06
CA ALA A 92 4.66 -13.75 14.61
C ALA A 92 4.03 -15.03 14.04
N GLN A 93 4.20 -16.16 14.70
CA GLN A 93 3.60 -17.42 14.26
C GLN A 93 2.07 -17.38 14.25
N GLU A 94 1.46 -16.77 15.28
CA GLU A 94 0.01 -16.59 15.35
C GLU A 94 -0.51 -15.70 14.22
N LEU A 95 0.14 -14.57 13.95
CA LEU A 95 -0.26 -13.65 12.88
C LEU A 95 0.01 -14.22 11.49
N ILE A 96 1.11 -14.93 11.28
CA ILE A 96 1.40 -15.62 10.02
C ILE A 96 0.35 -16.70 9.74
N ALA A 97 -0.06 -17.46 10.75
CA ALA A 97 -1.10 -18.49 10.59
C ALA A 97 -2.45 -17.85 10.18
N ILE A 98 -2.85 -16.75 10.81
CA ILE A 98 -4.07 -16.00 10.43
C ILE A 98 -3.95 -15.49 8.99
N ASN A 99 -2.81 -14.88 8.64
CA ASN A 99 -2.60 -14.30 7.31
C ASN A 99 -2.59 -15.36 6.21
N MET A 100 -1.96 -16.52 6.46
CA MET A 100 -1.98 -17.64 5.51
C MET A 100 -3.40 -18.18 5.29
N LEU A 101 -4.15 -18.37 6.38
CA LEU A 101 -5.52 -18.87 6.28
C LEU A 101 -6.40 -17.88 5.49
N SER A 102 -6.35 -16.59 5.81
CA SER A 102 -7.11 -15.56 5.09
C SER A 102 -6.70 -15.47 3.62
N THR A 103 -5.39 -15.57 3.34
CA THR A 103 -4.87 -15.55 1.96
C THR A 103 -5.37 -16.73 1.15
N VAL A 104 -5.33 -17.95 1.71
CA VAL A 104 -5.82 -19.15 1.02
C VAL A 104 -7.32 -19.02 0.71
N ILE A 105 -8.12 -18.65 1.73
CA ILE A 105 -9.58 -18.47 1.55
C ILE A 105 -9.85 -17.41 0.47
N THR A 106 -9.20 -16.26 0.57
CA THR A 106 -9.38 -15.16 -0.39
C THR A 106 -8.95 -15.56 -1.79
N TYR A 107 -7.85 -16.30 -1.92
CA TYR A 107 -7.36 -16.74 -3.23
C TYR A 107 -8.31 -17.73 -3.89
N ILE A 108 -8.89 -18.66 -3.12
CA ILE A 108 -9.90 -19.59 -3.63
C ILE A 108 -11.13 -18.80 -4.11
N VAL A 109 -11.64 -17.87 -3.30
CA VAL A 109 -12.79 -17.04 -3.69
C VAL A 109 -12.46 -16.20 -4.93
N PHE A 110 -11.27 -15.60 -4.98
CA PHE A 110 -10.81 -14.84 -6.14
C PHE A 110 -10.82 -15.67 -7.43
N ILE A 111 -10.26 -16.88 -7.40
CA ILE A 111 -10.23 -17.79 -8.56
C ILE A 111 -11.65 -18.15 -8.98
N ILE A 112 -12.54 -18.48 -8.02
CA ILE A 112 -13.96 -18.76 -8.33
C ILE A 112 -14.57 -17.54 -9.03
N CYS A 113 -14.40 -16.32 -8.50
CA CYS A 113 -14.94 -15.10 -9.11
C CYS A 113 -14.42 -14.88 -10.53
N VAL A 114 -13.10 -15.08 -10.77
CA VAL A 114 -12.49 -14.91 -12.09
C VAL A 114 -13.09 -15.86 -13.14
N PHE A 115 -13.47 -17.07 -12.75
CA PHE A 115 -14.00 -18.05 -13.70
C PHE A 115 -15.52 -18.00 -13.87
N TYR A 116 -16.27 -17.59 -12.84
CA TYR A 116 -17.74 -17.63 -12.85
C TYR A 116 -18.40 -16.28 -13.13
N ILE A 117 -17.77 -15.15 -12.81
CA ILE A 117 -18.33 -13.82 -13.10
C ILE A 117 -18.00 -13.44 -14.54
N PRO A 118 -19.02 -13.23 -15.42
CA PRO A 118 -18.78 -12.98 -16.86
C PRO A 118 -17.81 -11.83 -17.11
N LYS A 119 -18.01 -10.71 -16.42
CA LYS A 119 -17.12 -9.54 -16.57
C LYS A 119 -15.68 -9.83 -16.17
N MET A 120 -15.45 -10.54 -15.05
CA MET A 120 -14.09 -10.90 -14.62
C MET A 120 -13.44 -11.93 -15.56
N LYS A 121 -14.23 -12.76 -16.21
CA LYS A 121 -13.76 -13.73 -17.19
C LYS A 121 -13.14 -13.04 -18.42
N GLU A 122 -13.67 -11.90 -18.85
CA GLU A 122 -13.10 -11.08 -19.93
C GLU A 122 -11.67 -10.64 -19.59
N TYR A 123 -11.40 -10.32 -18.32
CA TYR A 123 -10.10 -9.87 -17.81
C TYR A 123 -9.23 -11.00 -17.23
N LYS A 124 -9.57 -12.27 -17.50
CA LYS A 124 -8.97 -13.45 -16.86
C LYS A 124 -7.44 -13.40 -16.81
N CYS A 125 -6.78 -13.19 -17.94
CA CYS A 125 -5.32 -13.18 -18.01
C CYS A 125 -4.73 -12.06 -17.14
N MET A 126 -5.30 -10.86 -17.22
CA MET A 126 -4.86 -9.70 -16.44
C MET A 126 -5.07 -9.92 -14.95
N LEU A 127 -6.25 -10.43 -14.55
CA LEU A 127 -6.57 -10.73 -13.17
C LEU A 127 -5.67 -11.82 -12.59
N LEU A 128 -5.32 -12.84 -13.36
CA LEU A 128 -4.39 -13.89 -12.90
C LEU A 128 -2.98 -13.33 -12.67
N ILE A 129 -2.50 -12.42 -13.53
CA ILE A 129 -1.20 -11.75 -13.33
C ILE A 129 -1.25 -10.92 -12.03
N TYR A 130 -2.24 -10.03 -11.87
CA TYR A 130 -2.38 -9.24 -10.66
C TYR A 130 -2.69 -10.10 -9.43
N GLY A 131 -3.39 -11.22 -9.58
CA GLY A 131 -3.73 -12.17 -8.53
C GLY A 131 -2.53 -12.75 -7.78
N VAL A 132 -1.36 -12.76 -8.42
CA VAL A 132 -0.09 -13.12 -7.76
C VAL A 132 0.15 -12.26 -6.51
N THR A 133 -0.29 -11.00 -6.50
CA THR A 133 -0.16 -10.10 -5.34
C THR A 133 -0.88 -10.63 -4.10
N ILE A 134 -2.02 -11.30 -4.27
CA ILE A 134 -2.79 -11.89 -3.16
C ILE A 134 -1.96 -12.97 -2.47
N GLY A 135 -1.34 -13.87 -3.23
CA GLY A 135 -0.49 -14.94 -2.70
C GLY A 135 0.74 -14.40 -1.94
N PHE A 136 1.36 -13.34 -2.47
CA PHE A 136 2.53 -12.73 -1.83
C PHE A 136 2.21 -11.88 -0.60
N THR A 137 0.93 -11.61 -0.32
CA THR A 137 0.52 -10.87 0.89
C THR A 137 0.91 -11.61 2.17
N ALA A 138 0.78 -12.94 2.19
CA ALA A 138 1.19 -13.76 3.32
C ALA A 138 2.69 -13.73 3.59
N LEU A 139 3.52 -13.50 2.55
CA LEU A 139 4.97 -13.41 2.66
C LEU A 139 5.45 -12.00 3.02
N GLY A 140 4.57 -11.01 2.99
CA GLY A 140 4.91 -9.59 3.12
C GLY A 140 5.63 -9.23 4.41
N LEU A 141 5.25 -9.78 5.54
CA LEU A 141 5.84 -9.61 6.87
C LEU A 141 6.34 -8.18 7.19
N ASP A 142 5.87 -7.18 6.46
CA ASP A 142 6.29 -5.77 6.59
C ASP A 142 6.06 -5.23 8.00
N TRP A 143 5.06 -5.75 8.70
CA TRP A 143 4.75 -5.38 10.07
C TRP A 143 5.88 -5.72 11.06
N ILE A 144 6.69 -6.76 10.79
CA ILE A 144 7.85 -7.13 11.62
C ILE A 144 8.85 -5.96 11.61
N TYR A 145 9.16 -5.46 10.43
CA TYR A 145 10.11 -4.34 10.27
C TYR A 145 9.55 -3.04 10.83
N GLY A 146 8.23 -2.83 10.69
CA GLY A 146 7.53 -1.71 11.32
C GLY A 146 7.61 -1.75 12.86
N ALA A 147 7.43 -2.94 13.47
CA ALA A 147 7.52 -3.14 14.92
C ALA A 147 8.93 -2.89 15.48
N TYR A 148 9.97 -3.19 14.68
CA TYR A 148 11.38 -2.92 15.01
C TYR A 148 11.87 -1.54 14.55
N GLU A 149 10.99 -0.71 13.94
CA GLU A 149 11.33 0.63 13.42
C GLU A 149 12.47 0.59 12.38
N GLU A 150 12.56 -0.49 11.60
CA GLU A 150 13.60 -0.67 10.56
C GLU A 150 13.21 0.04 9.25
N TYR A 151 12.85 1.32 9.35
CA TYR A 151 12.42 2.13 8.19
C TYR A 151 13.50 2.27 7.12
N THR A 152 14.78 2.25 7.50
CA THR A 152 15.89 2.28 6.53
C THR A 152 15.84 1.09 5.58
N TYR A 153 15.64 -0.12 6.12
CA TYR A 153 15.53 -1.33 5.32
C TYR A 153 14.32 -1.28 4.38
N ILE A 154 13.16 -0.90 4.93
CA ILE A 154 11.92 -0.79 4.14
C ILE A 154 12.08 0.21 2.98
N THR A 155 12.68 1.39 3.27
CA THR A 155 12.83 2.46 2.28
C THR A 155 13.84 2.09 1.19
N ILE A 156 15.02 1.58 1.55
CA ILE A 156 16.05 1.19 0.56
C ILE A 156 15.50 0.11 -0.38
N ARG A 157 14.87 -0.92 0.18
CA ARG A 157 14.27 -2.01 -0.59
C ARG A 157 13.20 -1.48 -1.57
N GLN A 158 12.34 -0.56 -1.10
CA GLN A 158 11.31 0.03 -1.95
C GLN A 158 11.93 0.85 -3.08
N ILE A 159 12.97 1.63 -2.80
CA ILE A 159 13.71 2.39 -3.82
C ILE A 159 14.26 1.43 -4.89
N ILE A 160 14.90 0.34 -4.48
CA ILE A 160 15.48 -0.64 -5.41
C ILE A 160 14.39 -1.22 -6.32
N CYS A 161 13.26 -1.66 -5.76
CA CYS A 161 12.16 -2.21 -6.55
C CYS A 161 11.56 -1.17 -7.51
N GLN A 162 11.45 0.09 -7.08
CA GLN A 162 10.89 1.16 -7.92
C GLN A 162 11.83 1.57 -9.05
N VAL A 163 13.13 1.69 -8.76
CA VAL A 163 14.14 1.95 -9.80
C VAL A 163 14.15 0.82 -10.84
N PHE A 164 14.13 -0.43 -10.37
CA PHE A 164 14.01 -1.57 -11.27
C PHE A 164 12.74 -1.49 -12.14
N THR A 165 11.61 -1.11 -11.56
CA THR A 165 10.33 -0.96 -12.29
C THR A 165 10.43 0.09 -13.40
N ILE A 166 11.03 1.25 -13.10
CA ILE A 166 11.21 2.32 -14.10
C ILE A 166 12.15 1.86 -15.21
N LEU A 167 13.27 1.23 -14.86
CA LEU A 167 14.22 0.72 -15.85
C LEU A 167 13.59 -0.39 -16.71
N ALA A 168 12.90 -1.34 -16.09
CA ALA A 168 12.20 -2.40 -16.81
C ALA A 168 11.11 -1.84 -17.74
N MET A 169 10.38 -0.80 -17.31
CA MET A 169 9.41 -0.11 -18.13
C MET A 169 10.05 0.49 -19.38
N ILE A 170 11.15 1.24 -19.23
CA ILE A 170 11.80 1.91 -20.35
C ILE A 170 12.42 0.90 -21.35
N ILE A 171 12.95 -0.23 -20.84
CA ILE A 171 13.65 -1.22 -21.66
C ILE A 171 12.69 -2.19 -22.35
N LEU A 172 11.56 -2.52 -21.72
CA LEU A 172 10.71 -3.63 -22.14
C LEU A 172 9.34 -3.19 -22.70
N ILE A 173 8.89 -1.96 -22.43
CA ILE A 173 7.56 -1.51 -22.81
C ILE A 173 7.66 -0.50 -23.96
N HIS A 174 7.28 -0.91 -25.16
CA HIS A 174 7.34 -0.07 -26.37
C HIS A 174 6.02 -0.04 -27.13
N ASP A 175 5.25 -1.13 -27.10
CA ASP A 175 4.06 -1.32 -27.89
C ASP A 175 2.82 -1.62 -27.03
N LYS A 176 1.64 -1.50 -27.64
CA LYS A 176 0.36 -1.86 -27.01
C LYS A 176 0.28 -3.34 -26.61
N SER A 177 0.98 -4.23 -27.33
CA SER A 177 1.06 -5.65 -27.02
C SER A 177 1.73 -5.96 -25.68
N ASP A 178 2.54 -5.04 -25.17
CA ASP A 178 3.28 -5.20 -23.91
C ASP A 178 2.43 -4.96 -22.65
N LEU A 179 1.10 -4.82 -22.82
CA LEU A 179 0.17 -4.55 -21.74
C LEU A 179 0.27 -5.56 -20.59
N TYR A 180 0.32 -6.85 -20.91
CA TYR A 180 0.47 -7.93 -19.92
C TYR A 180 1.84 -7.94 -19.27
N LEU A 181 2.88 -7.59 -20.03
CA LEU A 181 4.23 -7.46 -19.51
C LEU A 181 4.33 -6.32 -18.50
N TRP A 182 3.68 -5.17 -18.80
CA TRP A 182 3.57 -4.06 -17.86
C TRP A 182 2.82 -4.45 -16.59
N ALA A 183 1.74 -5.21 -16.70
CA ALA A 183 1.04 -5.74 -15.52
C ALA A 183 1.98 -6.59 -14.66
N ALA A 184 2.77 -7.49 -15.26
CA ALA A 184 3.74 -8.31 -14.53
C ALA A 184 4.83 -7.48 -13.84
N ILE A 185 5.39 -6.45 -14.51
CA ILE A 185 6.35 -5.50 -13.92
C ILE A 185 5.72 -4.75 -12.75
N SER A 186 4.46 -4.31 -12.88
CA SER A 186 3.72 -3.62 -11.82
C SER A 186 3.48 -4.52 -10.60
N VAL A 187 3.18 -5.79 -10.81
CA VAL A 187 3.07 -6.80 -9.75
C VAL A 187 4.41 -6.98 -9.05
N PHE A 188 5.51 -7.13 -9.80
CA PHE A 188 6.85 -7.22 -9.21
C PHE A 188 7.19 -5.98 -8.37
N SER A 189 6.86 -4.79 -8.86
CA SER A 189 7.05 -3.53 -8.13
C SER A 189 6.34 -3.52 -6.76
N SER A 190 5.13 -4.07 -6.72
CA SER A 190 4.29 -4.06 -5.51
C SER A 190 4.67 -5.14 -4.49
N VAL A 191 5.02 -6.33 -4.95
CA VAL A 191 5.22 -7.49 -4.06
C VAL A 191 6.59 -8.15 -4.14
N GLY A 192 7.44 -7.80 -5.12
CA GLY A 192 8.78 -8.38 -5.25
C GLY A 192 9.64 -8.21 -3.99
N ALA A 193 9.44 -7.10 -3.31
CA ALA A 193 10.06 -6.83 -2.01
C ALA A 193 9.66 -7.81 -0.89
N ASN A 194 8.50 -8.48 -1.00
CA ASN A 194 8.01 -9.41 0.02
C ASN A 194 8.87 -10.67 0.11
N ILE A 195 9.48 -11.08 -1.00
CA ILE A 195 10.42 -12.20 -1.04
C ILE A 195 11.63 -11.91 -0.14
N PHE A 196 12.21 -10.71 -0.28
CA PHE A 196 13.35 -10.29 0.55
C PHE A 196 12.95 -10.19 2.03
N ASN A 197 11.73 -9.75 2.31
CA ASN A 197 11.21 -9.71 3.67
C ASN A 197 11.16 -11.08 4.31
N PHE A 198 10.64 -12.06 3.60
CA PHE A 198 10.51 -13.40 4.09
C PHE A 198 11.87 -13.97 4.52
N PHE A 199 12.90 -13.86 3.69
CA PHE A 199 14.22 -14.35 4.02
C PHE A 199 14.89 -13.59 5.18
N ASN A 200 14.76 -12.25 5.21
CA ASN A 200 15.39 -11.42 6.22
C ASN A 200 14.67 -11.47 7.59
N ALA A 201 13.39 -11.85 7.64
CA ALA A 201 12.62 -11.96 8.89
C ALA A 201 13.21 -12.97 9.89
N LYS A 202 14.00 -13.95 9.43
CA LYS A 202 14.75 -14.90 10.29
C LYS A 202 15.66 -14.21 11.31
N LYS A 203 16.07 -12.96 11.05
CA LYS A 203 16.83 -12.15 12.01
C LYS A 203 16.02 -11.83 13.28
N TYR A 204 14.72 -11.67 13.15
CA TYR A 204 13.82 -11.18 14.21
C TYR A 204 13.04 -12.31 14.88
N ILE A 205 12.80 -13.42 14.19
CA ILE A 205 12.07 -14.58 14.68
C ILE A 205 12.95 -15.84 14.66
N TYR A 206 12.67 -16.77 15.54
CA TYR A 206 13.40 -18.06 15.55
C TYR A 206 12.91 -19.02 14.46
N SER A 207 11.60 -19.03 14.21
CA SER A 207 10.97 -19.91 13.23
C SER A 207 9.62 -19.34 12.80
N TYR A 208 9.24 -19.58 11.56
CA TYR A 208 7.91 -19.23 11.00
C TYR A 208 6.81 -20.16 11.53
N TRP A 209 7.15 -21.40 11.82
CA TRP A 209 6.23 -22.43 12.31
C TRP A 209 6.54 -22.78 13.75
N PRO A 210 5.55 -23.17 14.54
CA PRO A 210 5.77 -23.61 15.92
C PRO A 210 6.63 -24.89 15.94
N LEU A 211 7.85 -24.76 16.45
CA LEU A 211 8.81 -25.88 16.60
C LEU A 211 8.41 -26.90 17.67
N ARG A 212 7.45 -26.56 18.52
CA ARG A 212 6.84 -27.43 19.55
C ARG A 212 5.33 -27.22 19.51
N ARG A 213 4.55 -28.23 20.01
CA ARG A 213 3.08 -28.20 20.17
C ARG A 213 2.58 -27.12 21.16
N LYS A 214 3.09 -25.88 21.07
CA LYS A 214 2.48 -24.75 21.74
C LYS A 214 1.15 -24.47 21.06
N LYS A 215 0.06 -24.55 21.82
CA LYS A 215 -1.26 -24.12 21.30
C LYS A 215 -1.18 -22.63 20.95
N LEU A 216 -1.26 -22.32 19.68
CA LEU A 216 -1.37 -20.96 19.20
C LEU A 216 -2.70 -20.37 19.67
N GLN A 217 -2.67 -19.18 20.26
CA GLN A 217 -3.88 -18.50 20.74
C GLN A 217 -4.42 -17.55 19.66
N ILE A 218 -4.78 -18.09 18.50
CA ILE A 218 -5.23 -17.31 17.33
C ILE A 218 -6.47 -16.47 17.64
N VAL A 219 -7.43 -17.02 18.40
CA VAL A 219 -8.74 -16.42 18.66
C VAL A 219 -8.64 -15.03 19.30
N ARG A 220 -7.65 -14.80 20.18
CA ARG A 220 -7.44 -13.51 20.85
C ARG A 220 -7.14 -12.35 19.89
N HIS A 221 -6.60 -12.66 18.70
CA HIS A 221 -6.21 -11.67 17.71
C HIS A 221 -7.35 -11.31 16.73
N ILE A 222 -8.35 -12.20 16.58
CA ILE A 222 -9.39 -12.06 15.56
C ILE A 222 -10.20 -10.77 15.76
N LYS A 223 -10.74 -10.53 16.94
CA LYS A 223 -11.59 -9.35 17.22
C LYS A 223 -10.88 -8.02 16.95
N PRO A 224 -9.66 -7.76 17.48
CA PRO A 224 -8.92 -6.53 17.17
C PRO A 224 -8.54 -6.39 15.69
N ILE A 225 -8.18 -7.49 15.03
CA ILE A 225 -7.85 -7.52 13.61
C ILE A 225 -9.08 -7.12 12.77
N LEU A 226 -10.25 -7.71 13.05
CA LEU A 226 -11.48 -7.39 12.32
C LEU A 226 -11.91 -5.93 12.47
N ILE A 227 -11.71 -5.31 13.64
CA ILE A 227 -11.99 -3.87 13.83
C ILE A 227 -11.10 -3.03 12.92
N LEU A 228 -9.79 -3.32 12.87
CA LEU A 228 -8.85 -2.61 12.01
C LEU A 228 -9.12 -2.88 10.53
N PHE A 229 -9.48 -4.11 10.19
CA PHE A 229 -9.90 -4.49 8.85
C PHE A 229 -11.13 -3.70 8.39
N ALA A 230 -12.17 -3.60 9.22
CA ALA A 230 -13.38 -2.84 8.89
C ALA A 230 -13.06 -1.38 8.56
N THR A 231 -12.15 -0.75 9.30
CA THR A 231 -11.70 0.63 9.02
C THR A 231 -10.98 0.72 7.67
N GLN A 232 -10.08 -0.22 7.38
CA GLN A 232 -9.38 -0.24 6.09
C GLN A 232 -10.32 -0.57 4.93
N LEU A 233 -11.28 -1.47 5.15
CA LEU A 233 -12.29 -1.82 4.16
C LEU A 233 -13.16 -0.61 3.79
N ALA A 234 -13.65 0.13 4.79
CA ALA A 234 -14.43 1.34 4.57
C ALA A 234 -13.64 2.38 3.73
N THR A 235 -12.36 2.59 4.07
CA THR A 235 -11.48 3.50 3.32
C THR A 235 -11.25 3.02 1.89
N LYS A 236 -11.05 1.71 1.68
CA LYS A 236 -10.82 1.14 0.34
C LYS A 236 -12.06 1.15 -0.53
N ILE A 237 -13.22 0.85 0.04
CA ILE A 237 -14.50 0.97 -0.65
C ILE A 237 -14.68 2.42 -1.10
N TYR A 238 -14.55 3.39 -0.20
CA TYR A 238 -14.66 4.81 -0.53
C TYR A 238 -13.73 5.24 -1.66
N SER A 239 -12.50 4.73 -1.70
CA SER A 239 -11.48 5.18 -2.66
C SER A 239 -11.48 4.45 -4.00
N ASN A 240 -12.11 3.29 -4.11
CA ASN A 240 -11.98 2.44 -5.30
C ASN A 240 -13.30 1.90 -5.86
N LEU A 241 -14.43 2.13 -5.16
CA LEU A 241 -15.72 1.61 -5.58
C LEU A 241 -16.12 2.14 -6.97
N ASP A 242 -15.77 3.38 -7.25
CA ASP A 242 -16.07 4.05 -8.52
C ASP A 242 -15.49 3.28 -9.72
N ILE A 243 -14.23 2.89 -9.65
CA ILE A 243 -13.56 2.11 -10.71
C ILE A 243 -14.21 0.73 -10.85
N VAL A 244 -14.62 0.11 -9.75
CA VAL A 244 -15.32 -1.18 -9.77
C VAL A 244 -16.65 -1.04 -10.47
N LEU A 245 -17.46 -0.07 -10.06
CA LEU A 245 -18.77 0.17 -10.65
C LEU A 245 -18.66 0.52 -12.14
N LEU A 246 -17.78 1.43 -12.50
CA LEU A 246 -17.51 1.75 -13.90
C LEU A 246 -17.11 0.49 -14.70
N GLY A 247 -16.25 -0.36 -14.12
CA GLY A 247 -15.79 -1.57 -14.79
C GLY A 247 -16.88 -2.60 -15.05
N PHE A 248 -17.88 -2.69 -14.19
CA PHE A 248 -19.02 -3.60 -14.41
C PHE A 248 -20.07 -3.03 -15.37
N TRP A 249 -20.22 -1.71 -15.45
CA TRP A 249 -21.30 -1.06 -16.21
C TRP A 249 -20.87 -0.34 -17.47
N THR A 250 -19.57 -0.08 -17.66
CA THR A 250 -19.07 0.68 -18.80
C THR A 250 -17.91 -0.04 -19.51
N SER A 251 -17.32 0.62 -20.51
CA SER A 251 -16.15 0.14 -21.23
C SER A 251 -14.84 0.59 -20.59
N ASP A 252 -13.74 -0.06 -20.95
CA ASP A 252 -12.38 0.28 -20.53
C ASP A 252 -12.00 1.74 -20.84
N TYR A 253 -12.57 2.31 -21.88
CA TYR A 253 -12.36 3.72 -22.22
C TYR A 253 -12.76 4.66 -21.07
N TYR A 254 -13.96 4.51 -20.52
CA TYR A 254 -14.41 5.36 -19.39
C TYR A 254 -13.62 5.11 -18.11
N ILE A 255 -13.22 3.87 -17.87
CA ILE A 255 -12.36 3.53 -16.73
C ILE A 255 -11.00 4.22 -16.88
N GLY A 256 -10.44 4.24 -18.10
CA GLY A 256 -9.17 4.88 -18.39
C GLY A 256 -9.20 6.39 -18.17
N LEU A 257 -10.23 7.08 -18.64
CA LEU A 257 -10.43 8.51 -18.41
C LEU A 257 -10.56 8.83 -16.91
N TYR A 258 -11.41 8.08 -16.22
CA TYR A 258 -11.62 8.26 -14.79
C TYR A 258 -10.35 8.00 -13.97
N ASN A 259 -9.60 6.94 -14.30
CA ASN A 259 -8.34 6.62 -13.65
C ASN A 259 -7.27 7.72 -13.85
N ALA A 260 -7.21 8.34 -15.02
CA ALA A 260 -6.31 9.46 -15.27
C ALA A 260 -6.63 10.65 -14.34
N SER A 261 -7.92 10.96 -14.20
CA SER A 261 -8.41 12.03 -13.30
C SER A 261 -8.10 11.71 -11.83
N ILE A 262 -8.34 10.46 -11.38
CA ILE A 262 -8.00 10.03 -10.01
C ILE A 262 -6.50 10.13 -9.75
N LYS A 263 -5.65 9.78 -10.71
CA LYS A 263 -4.18 9.86 -10.52
C LYS A 263 -3.71 11.28 -10.29
N ILE A 264 -4.25 12.24 -11.03
CA ILE A 264 -3.94 13.67 -10.83
C ILE A 264 -4.43 14.12 -9.45
N ASN A 265 -5.68 13.79 -9.10
CA ASN A 265 -6.24 14.14 -7.80
C ASN A 265 -5.46 13.50 -6.64
N SER A 266 -5.01 12.25 -6.78
CA SER A 266 -4.24 11.54 -5.74
C SER A 266 -2.90 12.20 -5.42
N ILE A 267 -2.26 12.84 -6.41
CA ILE A 267 -1.03 13.62 -6.21
C ILE A 267 -1.30 14.77 -5.24
N LEU A 268 -2.39 15.52 -5.47
CA LEU A 268 -2.77 16.65 -4.62
C LEU A 268 -3.11 16.21 -3.21
N ILE A 269 -3.95 15.19 -3.07
CA ILE A 269 -4.31 14.63 -1.76
C ILE A 269 -3.05 14.21 -1.01
N THR A 270 -2.07 13.61 -1.70
CA THR A 270 -0.83 13.17 -1.06
C THR A 270 0.02 14.34 -0.59
N CYS A 271 0.09 15.44 -1.35
CA CYS A 271 0.77 16.66 -0.91
C CYS A 271 0.20 17.19 0.42
N PHE A 272 -1.13 17.23 0.57
CA PHE A 272 -1.77 17.65 1.81
C PHE A 272 -1.59 16.63 2.96
N THR A 273 -1.75 15.35 2.67
CA THR A 273 -1.62 14.30 3.69
C THR A 273 -0.18 14.10 4.16
N ALA A 274 0.82 14.46 3.36
CA ALA A 274 2.24 14.44 3.76
C ALA A 274 2.55 15.38 4.94
N MET A 275 1.67 16.35 5.22
CA MET A 275 1.81 17.26 6.37
C MET A 275 1.31 16.64 7.70
N ASN A 276 0.51 15.57 7.65
CA ASN A 276 -0.09 14.93 8.83
C ASN A 276 0.92 14.50 9.91
N PRO A 277 2.08 13.89 9.58
CA PRO A 277 3.08 13.51 10.58
C PRO A 277 3.63 14.68 11.41
N VAL A 278 3.56 15.90 10.88
CA VAL A 278 3.98 17.12 11.58
C VAL A 278 2.85 17.70 12.44
N PHE A 279 1.62 17.67 11.93
CA PHE A 279 0.46 18.30 12.59
C PHE A 279 -0.09 17.46 13.75
N ILE A 280 -0.26 16.15 13.54
CA ILE A 280 -0.89 15.25 14.51
C ILE A 280 -0.17 15.26 15.87
N PRO A 281 1.17 15.15 15.99
CA PRO A 281 1.84 15.18 17.26
C PRO A 281 1.65 16.49 18.03
N LYS A 282 1.63 17.64 17.32
CA LYS A 282 1.39 18.96 17.93
C LYS A 282 -0.03 19.07 18.45
N ILE A 283 -1.01 18.65 17.67
CA ILE A 283 -2.43 18.63 18.07
C ILE A 283 -2.61 17.79 19.34
N VAL A 284 -2.06 16.56 19.34
CA VAL A 284 -2.11 15.67 20.51
C VAL A 284 -1.39 16.31 21.73
N GLY A 285 -0.29 17.04 21.50
CA GLY A 285 0.45 17.74 22.54
C GLY A 285 -0.39 18.83 23.22
N TYR A 286 -1.08 19.67 22.47
CA TYR A 286 -1.97 20.71 23.01
C TYR A 286 -3.16 20.11 23.77
N ILE A 287 -3.79 19.08 23.24
CA ILE A 287 -4.92 18.40 23.90
C ILE A 287 -4.50 17.80 25.24
N LYS A 288 -3.34 17.10 25.28
CA LYS A 288 -2.81 16.50 26.52
C LYS A 288 -2.48 17.52 27.61
N LYS A 289 -2.12 18.74 27.21
CA LYS A 289 -1.80 19.84 28.14
C LYS A 289 -3.00 20.70 28.49
N ASN A 290 -4.22 20.35 28.01
CA ASN A 290 -5.45 21.14 28.14
C ASN A 290 -5.31 22.60 27.61
N GLN A 291 -4.42 22.80 26.63
CA GLN A 291 -4.18 24.11 25.99
C GLN A 291 -5.14 24.29 24.80
N TYR A 292 -6.42 24.45 25.07
CA TYR A 292 -7.46 24.53 24.02
C TYR A 292 -7.37 25.78 23.16
N THR A 293 -6.94 26.91 23.72
CA THR A 293 -6.70 28.16 22.96
C THR A 293 -5.58 28.00 21.93
N ASP A 294 -4.44 27.46 22.37
CA ASP A 294 -3.30 27.21 21.48
C ASP A 294 -3.62 26.16 20.40
N PHE A 295 -4.45 25.16 20.77
CA PHE A 295 -4.97 24.18 19.81
C PHE A 295 -5.83 24.85 18.73
N LEU A 296 -6.80 25.71 19.11
CA LEU A 296 -7.67 26.40 18.15
C LEU A 296 -6.89 27.36 17.24
N ASP A 297 -5.93 28.09 17.79
CA ASP A 297 -5.06 28.97 17.02
C ASP A 297 -4.20 28.18 16.00
N PHE A 298 -3.61 27.07 16.46
CA PHE A 298 -2.82 26.22 15.57
C PHE A 298 -3.68 25.57 14.49
N PHE A 299 -4.86 25.08 14.84
CA PHE A 299 -5.81 24.49 13.89
C PHE A 299 -6.30 25.51 12.86
N SER A 300 -6.63 26.75 13.29
CA SER A 300 -7.00 27.84 12.41
C SER A 300 -5.89 28.23 11.43
N LYS A 301 -4.62 28.21 11.88
CA LYS A 301 -3.47 28.43 10.99
C LYS A 301 -3.35 27.34 9.94
N ILE A 302 -3.52 26.08 10.33
CA ILE A 302 -3.50 24.94 9.38
C ILE A 302 -4.62 25.12 8.35
N LEU A 303 -5.84 25.41 8.78
CA LEU A 303 -6.98 25.60 7.88
C LEU A 303 -6.74 26.76 6.90
N ARG A 304 -6.22 27.91 7.35
CA ARG A 304 -5.88 29.03 6.46
C ARG A 304 -4.86 28.64 5.42
N ILE A 305 -3.82 27.92 5.79
CA ILE A 305 -2.79 27.42 4.85
C ILE A 305 -3.43 26.46 3.85
N MET A 306 -4.22 25.49 4.32
CA MET A 306 -4.87 24.50 3.45
C MET A 306 -5.85 25.15 2.47
N ILE A 307 -6.66 26.11 2.93
CA ILE A 307 -7.58 26.85 2.07
C ILE A 307 -6.81 27.77 1.13
N GLY A 308 -5.84 28.53 1.63
CA GLY A 308 -5.06 29.49 0.87
C GLY A 308 -4.24 28.86 -0.27
N ILE A 309 -3.77 27.63 -0.09
CA ILE A 309 -3.05 26.85 -1.11
C ILE A 309 -4.05 26.02 -1.93
N GLY A 310 -5.04 25.41 -1.27
CA GLY A 310 -5.98 24.48 -1.90
C GLY A 310 -6.90 25.17 -2.91
N LEU A 311 -7.47 26.32 -2.58
CA LEU A 311 -8.37 27.03 -3.49
C LEU A 311 -7.71 27.40 -4.84
N PRO A 312 -6.54 28.05 -4.88
CA PRO A 312 -5.86 28.32 -6.14
C PRO A 312 -5.51 27.05 -6.94
N ILE A 313 -5.14 25.97 -6.25
CA ILE A 313 -4.84 24.70 -6.92
C ILE A 313 -6.10 24.09 -7.54
N VAL A 314 -7.22 24.04 -6.81
CA VAL A 314 -8.49 23.50 -7.32
C VAL A 314 -8.99 24.32 -8.51
N THR A 315 -9.03 25.66 -8.39
CA THR A 315 -9.45 26.51 -9.50
C THR A 315 -8.50 26.42 -10.70
N GLY A 316 -7.19 26.37 -10.46
CA GLY A 316 -6.20 26.17 -11.53
C GLY A 316 -6.35 24.82 -12.24
N LEU A 317 -6.63 23.76 -11.49
CA LEU A 317 -6.91 22.42 -12.06
C LEU A 317 -8.20 22.40 -12.87
N GLU A 318 -9.25 23.05 -12.39
CA GLU A 318 -10.53 23.12 -13.10
C GLU A 318 -10.36 23.88 -14.43
N MET A 319 -9.71 25.03 -14.42
CA MET A 319 -9.46 25.83 -15.63
C MET A 319 -8.50 25.18 -16.62
N LEU A 320 -7.50 24.45 -16.13
CA LEU A 320 -6.44 23.85 -16.95
C LEU A 320 -6.59 22.31 -17.10
N SER A 321 -7.71 21.74 -16.70
CA SER A 321 -7.92 20.28 -16.63
C SER A 321 -7.60 19.57 -17.94
N SER A 322 -8.12 20.08 -19.07
CA SER A 322 -7.85 19.53 -20.40
C SER A 322 -6.36 19.60 -20.78
N ASN A 323 -5.71 20.74 -20.51
CA ASN A 323 -4.29 20.91 -20.80
C ASN A 323 -3.40 20.00 -19.93
N ILE A 324 -3.73 19.89 -18.65
CA ILE A 324 -3.00 19.04 -17.69
C ILE A 324 -3.15 17.56 -18.08
N LEU A 325 -4.35 17.12 -18.43
CA LEU A 325 -4.59 15.76 -18.91
C LEU A 325 -3.82 15.49 -20.21
N CYS A 326 -3.85 16.40 -21.15
CA CYS A 326 -3.12 16.29 -22.42
C CYS A 326 -1.60 16.22 -22.20
N ILE A 327 -1.05 17.00 -21.28
CA ILE A 327 0.39 16.99 -20.97
C ILE A 327 0.79 15.70 -20.26
N ILE A 328 0.02 15.28 -19.26
CA ILE A 328 0.36 14.11 -18.42
C ILE A 328 0.01 12.80 -19.14
N ALA A 329 -1.21 12.67 -19.63
CA ALA A 329 -1.72 11.42 -20.18
C ALA A 329 -1.61 11.33 -21.72
N GLY A 330 -1.49 12.46 -22.41
CA GLY A 330 -1.43 12.55 -23.87
C GLY A 330 -2.75 12.98 -24.51
N LYS A 331 -2.68 13.32 -25.82
CA LYS A 331 -3.85 13.81 -26.57
C LYS A 331 -5.13 12.95 -26.56
N PRO A 332 -5.06 11.59 -26.43
CA PRO A 332 -6.28 10.77 -26.40
C PRO A 332 -7.14 10.94 -25.12
N TYR A 333 -6.63 11.60 -24.08
CA TYR A 333 -7.34 11.89 -22.83
C TYR A 333 -7.88 13.30 -22.86
#